data_6eaa47b18a2fa9633802649ab05ea515
#
_entry.id   6eaa47b18a2fa9633802649ab05ea515
#
_cell.length_a   1.000
_cell.length_b   1.000
_cell.length_c   1.000
_cell.angle_alpha   90.00
_cell.angle_beta   90.00
_cell.angle_gamma   90.00
#
_symmetry.space_group_name_H-M   'P 1'
#
loop_
_entity.id
_entity.type
_entity.pdbx_description
1 polymer ?
#
loop_
_entity_poly.entity_id
_entity_poly.type
_entity_poly.pdbx_seq_one_letter_code
_entity_poly.pdbx_strand_id
1 'polypeptide(L)'
;MELDDFRVYFQGHLRDHHFPEASNEDFINFRSDSAYNSYTAYRLEGHNVVVARELAMRVLLNGYYVSRWDVIYNLLDELFHNDLPEEEQKQNWAELLLGLRFINKILDKYEVNGDFLSREYYPELQNELAGTIAEILEQYRNGL
;
A
#
# COMPACT_ATOMS: atom_id res chain seq x y z
N MET A 1 23.54 2.60 7.12
CA MET A 1 22.90 1.80 6.08
C MET A 1 23.62 1.97 4.76
N GLU A 2 23.78 0.88 4.05
CA GLU A 2 24.37 0.89 2.72
C GLU A 2 23.28 1.01 1.66
N LEU A 3 23.69 1.32 0.41
CA LEU A 3 22.76 1.43 -0.71
C LEU A 3 21.93 0.16 -0.89
N ASP A 4 22.55 -1.01 -0.81
CA ASP A 4 21.85 -2.28 -0.98
C ASP A 4 20.79 -2.52 0.09
N ASP A 5 20.99 -2.02 1.31
CA ASP A 5 20.00 -2.13 2.37
C ASP A 5 18.72 -1.39 2.02
N PHE A 6 18.84 -0.19 1.45
CA PHE A 6 17.67 0.57 0.99
C PHE A 6 16.94 -0.14 -0.14
N ARG A 7 17.71 -0.68 -1.10
CA ARG A 7 17.14 -1.36 -2.25
C ARG A 7 16.37 -2.62 -1.84
N VAL A 8 16.98 -3.46 -1.00
CA VAL A 8 16.35 -4.70 -0.53
C VAL A 8 15.08 -4.39 0.28
N TYR A 9 15.16 -3.39 1.16
CA TYR A 9 14.00 -2.98 1.95
C TYR A 9 12.87 -2.49 1.05
N PHE A 10 13.16 -1.61 0.10
CA PHE A 10 12.15 -1.01 -0.76
C PHE A 10 11.49 -2.05 -1.66
N GLN A 11 12.28 -2.92 -2.25
CA GLN A 11 11.75 -3.99 -3.09
C GLN A 11 10.81 -4.91 -2.29
N GLY A 12 11.21 -5.30 -1.09
CA GLY A 12 10.38 -6.11 -0.21
C GLY A 12 9.10 -5.39 0.19
N HIS A 13 9.19 -4.12 0.52
CA HIS A 13 8.03 -3.30 0.88
C HIS A 13 7.03 -3.21 -0.27
N LEU A 14 7.50 -2.91 -1.47
CA LEU A 14 6.65 -2.81 -2.66
C LEU A 14 5.95 -4.13 -2.97
N ARG A 15 6.69 -5.24 -2.86
CA ARG A 15 6.14 -6.57 -3.11
C ARG A 15 5.12 -6.96 -2.05
N ASP A 16 5.44 -6.76 -0.78
CA ASP A 16 4.58 -7.17 0.34
C ASP A 16 3.27 -6.38 0.36
N HIS A 17 3.30 -5.14 -0.11
CA HIS A 17 2.11 -4.28 -0.20
C HIS A 17 1.46 -4.29 -1.59
N HIS A 18 1.90 -5.18 -2.46
CA HIS A 18 1.33 -5.39 -3.80
C HIS A 18 1.32 -4.14 -4.68
N PHE A 19 2.37 -3.33 -4.60
CA PHE A 19 2.54 -2.21 -5.52
C PHE A 19 3.00 -2.72 -6.90
N PRO A 20 2.44 -2.18 -8.01
CA PRO A 20 2.87 -2.58 -9.35
C PRO A 20 4.36 -2.33 -9.61
N GLU A 21 4.93 -1.32 -8.97
CA GLU A 21 6.33 -0.92 -9.12
C GLU A 21 7.32 -1.94 -8.53
N ALA A 22 6.83 -2.98 -7.83
CA ALA A 22 7.70 -4.01 -7.24
C ALA A 22 8.56 -4.73 -8.27
N SER A 23 8.14 -4.76 -9.53
CA SER A 23 8.88 -5.38 -10.63
C SER A 23 9.68 -4.37 -11.46
N ASN A 24 9.66 -3.09 -11.11
CA ASN A 24 10.36 -2.04 -11.85
C ASN A 24 11.73 -1.76 -11.22
N GLU A 25 12.76 -2.45 -11.71
CA GLU A 25 14.11 -2.33 -11.17
C GLU A 25 14.68 -0.92 -11.29
N ASP A 26 14.42 -0.23 -12.40
CA ASP A 26 14.92 1.12 -12.60
C ASP A 26 14.34 2.10 -11.58
N PHE A 27 13.06 1.99 -11.30
CA PHE A 27 12.40 2.80 -10.27
C PHE A 27 12.96 2.49 -8.88
N ILE A 28 13.11 1.21 -8.56
CA ILE A 28 13.62 0.78 -7.26
C ILE A 28 15.04 1.32 -7.06
N ASN A 29 15.88 1.20 -8.06
CA ASN A 29 17.26 1.68 -8.00
C ASN A 29 17.31 3.20 -7.86
N PHE A 30 16.51 3.92 -8.63
CA PHE A 30 16.47 5.39 -8.57
C PHE A 30 16.05 5.88 -7.18
N ARG A 31 14.98 5.31 -6.63
CA ARG A 31 14.47 5.73 -5.32
C ARG A 31 15.45 5.35 -4.21
N SER A 32 16.08 4.19 -4.33
CA SER A 32 17.08 3.72 -3.37
C SER A 32 18.33 4.61 -3.38
N ASP A 33 18.78 5.02 -4.56
CA ASP A 33 19.89 5.97 -4.69
C ASP A 33 19.55 7.31 -4.03
N SER A 34 18.34 7.81 -4.24
CA SER A 34 17.89 9.06 -3.65
C SER A 34 17.88 8.98 -2.12
N ALA A 35 17.38 7.87 -1.56
CA ALA A 35 17.36 7.65 -0.12
C ALA A 35 18.77 7.55 0.45
N TYR A 36 19.65 6.82 -0.20
CA TYR A 36 21.05 6.68 0.22
C TYR A 36 21.76 8.03 0.20
N ASN A 37 21.58 8.81 -0.85
CA ASN A 37 22.18 10.14 -0.94
C ASN A 37 21.66 11.06 0.17
N SER A 38 20.38 10.98 0.50
CA SER A 38 19.80 11.72 1.62
C SER A 38 20.38 11.27 2.95
N TYR A 39 20.54 9.96 3.15
CA TYR A 39 21.16 9.42 4.36
C TYR A 39 22.57 9.99 4.55
N THR A 40 23.38 9.96 3.49
CA THR A 40 24.74 10.46 3.53
C THR A 40 24.78 11.96 3.86
N ALA A 41 23.89 12.75 3.22
CA ALA A 41 23.80 14.18 3.46
C ALA A 41 23.42 14.50 4.91
N TYR A 42 22.43 13.78 5.47
CA TYR A 42 22.02 13.98 6.87
C TYR A 42 23.14 13.60 7.84
N ARG A 43 23.92 12.55 7.54
CA ARG A 43 25.07 12.20 8.36
C ARG A 43 26.12 13.30 8.34
N LEU A 44 26.38 13.87 7.17
CA LEU A 44 27.34 14.98 7.04
C LEU A 44 26.88 16.26 7.76
N GLU A 45 25.58 16.46 7.87
CA GLU A 45 24.99 17.59 8.62
C GLU A 45 25.08 17.38 10.14
N GLY A 46 25.49 16.21 10.60
CA GLY A 46 25.68 15.93 12.02
C GLY A 46 24.55 15.12 12.67
N HIS A 47 23.54 14.68 11.90
CA HIS A 47 22.51 13.80 12.44
C HIS A 47 23.09 12.43 12.78
N ASN A 48 22.64 11.84 13.88
CA ASN A 48 23.09 10.49 14.24
C ASN A 48 22.49 9.44 13.27
N VAL A 49 22.98 8.20 13.34
CA VAL A 49 22.59 7.12 12.45
C VAL A 49 21.07 6.89 12.45
N VAL A 50 20.45 6.89 13.63
CA VAL A 50 19.01 6.62 13.77
C VAL A 50 18.18 7.69 13.09
N VAL A 51 18.50 8.96 13.35
CA VAL A 51 17.77 10.10 12.74
C VAL A 51 18.00 10.15 11.24
N ALA A 52 19.23 10.01 10.79
CA ALA A 52 19.56 10.03 9.36
C ALA A 52 18.84 8.91 8.60
N ARG A 53 18.79 7.71 9.20
CA ARG A 53 18.06 6.56 8.62
C ARG A 53 16.58 6.85 8.50
N GLU A 54 15.98 7.37 9.56
CA GLU A 54 14.53 7.66 9.57
C GLU A 54 14.17 8.69 8.51
N LEU A 55 14.97 9.75 8.38
CA LEU A 55 14.74 10.77 7.36
C LEU A 55 14.92 10.20 5.94
N ALA A 56 15.92 9.35 5.74
CA ALA A 56 16.13 8.69 4.44
C ALA A 56 14.98 7.73 4.11
N MET A 57 14.43 7.02 5.12
CA MET A 57 13.30 6.13 4.90
C MET A 57 12.04 6.91 4.46
N ARG A 58 11.86 8.14 4.91
CA ARG A 58 10.77 8.99 4.42
C ARG A 58 10.92 9.31 2.94
N VAL A 59 12.15 9.52 2.49
CA VAL A 59 12.44 9.72 1.05
C VAL A 59 12.13 8.43 0.29
N LEU A 60 12.57 7.30 0.81
CA LEU A 60 12.39 6.00 0.17
C LEU A 60 10.92 5.65 -0.03
N LEU A 61 10.11 5.84 1.01
CA LEU A 61 8.73 5.39 1.05
C LEU A 61 7.70 6.45 0.66
N ASN A 62 8.15 7.64 0.28
CA ASN A 62 7.24 8.73 -0.07
C ASN A 62 6.26 8.30 -1.18
N GLY A 63 4.96 8.38 -0.88
CA GLY A 63 3.90 7.95 -1.80
C GLY A 63 3.63 6.45 -1.81
N TYR A 64 4.37 5.65 -1.02
CA TYR A 64 4.29 4.19 -1.03
C TYR A 64 4.07 3.58 0.35
N TYR A 65 3.51 4.34 1.31
CA TYR A 65 3.23 3.82 2.65
C TYR A 65 2.10 2.80 2.64
N VAL A 66 1.05 3.07 1.88
CA VAL A 66 -0.15 2.23 1.83
C VAL A 66 -0.57 2.06 0.38
N SER A 67 -0.85 0.83 -0.04
CA SER A 67 -1.32 0.53 -1.38
C SER A 67 -2.85 0.43 -1.42
N ARG A 68 -3.43 0.44 -2.64
CA ARG A 68 -4.86 0.17 -2.83
C ARG A 68 -5.20 -1.24 -2.34
N TRP A 69 -4.30 -2.19 -2.53
CA TRP A 69 -4.46 -3.55 -2.01
C TRP A 69 -4.59 -3.53 -0.49
N ASP A 70 -3.74 -2.77 0.20
CA ASP A 70 -3.80 -2.63 1.66
C ASP A 70 -5.16 -2.10 2.11
N VAL A 71 -5.70 -1.09 1.42
CA VAL A 71 -7.00 -0.50 1.75
C VAL A 71 -8.11 -1.55 1.65
N ILE A 72 -8.15 -2.30 0.55
CA ILE A 72 -9.14 -3.35 0.35
C ILE A 72 -8.95 -4.49 1.35
N TYR A 73 -7.72 -4.97 1.52
CA TYR A 73 -7.43 -6.07 2.44
C TYR A 73 -7.83 -5.73 3.87
N ASN A 74 -7.44 -4.54 4.35
CA ASN A 74 -7.77 -4.12 5.71
C ASN A 74 -9.28 -4.03 5.92
N LEU A 75 -9.99 -3.58 4.91
CA LEU A 75 -11.45 -3.49 4.97
C LEU A 75 -12.09 -4.88 5.05
N LEU A 76 -11.58 -5.83 4.26
CA LEU A 76 -12.05 -7.22 4.34
C LEU A 76 -11.78 -7.82 5.71
N ASP A 77 -10.61 -7.55 6.28
CA ASP A 77 -10.24 -8.07 7.59
C ASP A 77 -11.11 -7.48 8.71
N GLU A 78 -11.39 -6.19 8.66
CA GLU A 78 -12.16 -5.50 9.69
C GLU A 78 -13.67 -5.77 9.60
N LEU A 79 -14.24 -5.71 8.40
CA LEU A 79 -15.69 -5.71 8.23
C LEU A 79 -16.26 -7.03 7.70
N PHE A 80 -15.45 -7.85 7.04
CA PHE A 80 -15.91 -9.08 6.40
C PHE A 80 -15.21 -10.32 6.94
N HIS A 81 -14.67 -10.24 8.15
CA HIS A 81 -13.95 -11.35 8.76
C HIS A 81 -14.84 -12.59 8.92
N ASN A 82 -16.12 -12.41 9.23
CA ASN A 82 -17.04 -13.53 9.37
C ASN A 82 -17.38 -14.20 8.03
N ASP A 83 -17.34 -13.42 6.94
CA ASP A 83 -17.58 -13.93 5.59
C ASP A 83 -16.34 -14.59 5.01
N LEU A 84 -15.16 -14.06 5.35
CA LEU A 84 -13.86 -14.49 4.84
C LEU A 84 -12.92 -14.73 6.01
N PRO A 85 -13.13 -15.80 6.80
CA PRO A 85 -12.35 -16.00 8.03
C PRO A 85 -10.90 -16.40 7.79
N GLU A 86 -10.58 -16.92 6.61
CA GLU A 86 -9.24 -17.40 6.31
C GLU A 86 -8.40 -16.33 5.64
N GLU A 87 -7.12 -16.31 5.98
CA GLU A 87 -6.15 -15.35 5.42
C GLU A 87 -6.08 -15.45 3.90
N GLU A 88 -6.01 -16.67 3.38
CA GLU A 88 -5.94 -16.92 1.95
C GLU A 88 -7.17 -16.39 1.21
N GLN A 89 -8.35 -16.55 1.80
CA GLN A 89 -9.61 -16.03 1.22
C GLN A 89 -9.55 -14.51 1.10
N LYS A 90 -9.10 -13.82 2.15
CA LYS A 90 -8.99 -12.36 2.15
C LYS A 90 -8.03 -11.88 1.07
N GLN A 91 -6.88 -12.53 0.94
CA GLN A 91 -5.88 -12.18 -0.07
C GLN A 91 -6.42 -12.39 -1.48
N ASN A 92 -7.07 -13.51 -1.73
CA ASN A 92 -7.64 -13.82 -3.04
C ASN A 92 -8.76 -12.83 -3.40
N TRP A 93 -9.61 -12.49 -2.45
CA TRP A 93 -10.67 -11.52 -2.67
C TRP A 93 -10.13 -10.11 -2.87
N ALA A 94 -9.08 -9.72 -2.16
CA ALA A 94 -8.44 -8.41 -2.38
C ALA A 94 -7.92 -8.29 -3.82
N GLU A 95 -7.27 -9.32 -4.33
CA GLU A 95 -6.78 -9.34 -5.71
C GLU A 95 -7.93 -9.27 -6.72
N LEU A 96 -8.98 -10.08 -6.50
CA LEU A 96 -10.16 -10.09 -7.36
C LEU A 96 -10.81 -8.71 -7.43
N LEU A 97 -11.05 -8.10 -6.27
CA LEU A 97 -11.72 -6.80 -6.18
C LEU A 97 -10.91 -5.71 -6.86
N LEU A 98 -9.59 -5.73 -6.73
CA LEU A 98 -8.72 -4.76 -7.41
C LEU A 98 -8.73 -4.89 -8.93
N GLY A 99 -9.14 -6.05 -9.44
CA GLY A 99 -9.32 -6.25 -10.88
C GLY A 99 -10.63 -5.70 -11.42
N LEU A 100 -11.56 -5.28 -10.55
CA LEU A 100 -12.88 -4.83 -10.96
C LEU A 100 -12.88 -3.32 -11.25
N ARG A 101 -13.44 -2.96 -12.39
CA ARG A 101 -13.46 -1.55 -12.83
C ARG A 101 -14.19 -0.63 -11.86
N PHE A 102 -15.34 -1.05 -11.35
CA PHE A 102 -16.12 -0.19 -10.48
C PHE A 102 -15.49 -0.01 -9.08
N ILE A 103 -14.73 -0.99 -8.60
CA ILE A 103 -13.93 -0.82 -7.38
C ILE A 103 -12.86 0.24 -7.61
N ASN A 104 -12.15 0.16 -8.74
CA ASN A 104 -11.11 1.14 -9.07
C ASN A 104 -11.69 2.54 -9.30
N LYS A 105 -12.92 2.66 -9.82
CA LYS A 105 -13.60 3.96 -9.93
C LYS A 105 -13.82 4.60 -8.57
N ILE A 106 -14.21 3.80 -7.56
CA ILE A 106 -14.36 4.30 -6.19
C ILE A 106 -13.02 4.76 -5.64
N LEU A 107 -11.97 3.94 -5.82
CA LEU A 107 -10.63 4.29 -5.35
C LEU A 107 -10.10 5.56 -6.03
N ASP A 108 -10.37 5.72 -7.33
CA ASP A 108 -9.98 6.92 -8.08
C ASP A 108 -10.74 8.17 -7.60
N LYS A 109 -12.04 8.01 -7.32
CA LYS A 109 -12.90 9.11 -6.85
C LYS A 109 -12.36 9.73 -5.56
N TYR A 110 -11.83 8.92 -4.67
CA TYR A 110 -11.26 9.39 -3.41
C TYR A 110 -9.74 9.61 -3.50
N GLU A 111 -9.17 9.50 -4.69
CA GLU A 111 -7.73 9.70 -4.93
C GLU A 111 -6.87 8.85 -4.02
N VAL A 112 -7.21 7.56 -3.91
CA VAL A 112 -6.49 6.63 -3.03
C VAL A 112 -5.07 6.41 -3.54
N ASN A 113 -4.11 6.82 -2.73
CA ASN A 113 -2.68 6.65 -2.98
C ASN A 113 -1.96 6.40 -1.65
N GLY A 114 -0.63 6.36 -1.69
CA GLY A 114 0.18 5.99 -0.53
C GLY A 114 -0.01 6.83 0.73
N ASP A 115 -0.57 8.03 0.61
CA ASP A 115 -0.77 8.95 1.74
C ASP A 115 -2.25 9.09 2.12
N PHE A 116 -3.12 8.28 1.52
CA PHE A 116 -4.57 8.45 1.61
C PHE A 116 -5.10 8.35 3.05
N LEU A 117 -4.51 7.48 3.88
CA LEU A 117 -5.02 7.22 5.23
C LEU A 117 -5.00 8.43 6.16
N SER A 118 -4.25 9.48 5.81
CA SER A 118 -4.21 10.72 6.59
C SER A 118 -5.31 11.71 6.22
N ARG A 119 -6.19 11.37 5.25
CA ARG A 119 -7.21 12.28 4.72
C ARG A 119 -8.53 12.16 5.43
N GLU A 120 -9.30 13.28 5.42
CA GLU A 120 -10.57 13.43 6.13
C GLU A 120 -11.68 12.49 5.66
N TYR A 121 -11.69 12.11 4.39
CA TYR A 121 -12.78 11.34 3.79
C TYR A 121 -12.54 9.84 3.76
N TYR A 122 -11.59 9.37 4.55
CA TYR A 122 -11.35 7.92 4.66
C TYR A 122 -12.59 7.16 5.12
N PRO A 123 -13.37 7.64 6.13
CA PRO A 123 -14.61 6.96 6.52
C PRO A 123 -15.65 6.88 5.41
N GLU A 124 -15.76 7.91 4.55
CA GLU A 124 -16.70 7.89 3.42
C GLU A 124 -16.30 6.84 2.40
N LEU A 125 -15.01 6.74 2.11
CA LEU A 125 -14.48 5.68 1.23
C LEU A 125 -14.81 4.30 1.79
N GLN A 126 -14.56 4.08 3.07
CA GLN A 126 -14.84 2.80 3.72
C GLN A 126 -16.30 2.41 3.57
N ASN A 127 -17.23 3.36 3.80
CA ASN A 127 -18.64 3.10 3.68
C ASN A 127 -19.05 2.72 2.26
N GLU A 128 -18.54 3.43 1.28
CA GLU A 128 -18.86 3.17 -0.13
C GLU A 128 -18.30 1.84 -0.60
N LEU A 129 -17.04 1.56 -0.26
CA LEU A 129 -16.42 0.27 -0.59
C LEU A 129 -17.11 -0.89 0.13
N ALA A 130 -17.43 -0.72 1.41
CA ALA A 130 -18.09 -1.78 2.19
C ALA A 130 -19.45 -2.14 1.60
N GLY A 131 -20.24 -1.14 1.21
CA GLY A 131 -21.53 -1.37 0.58
C GLY A 131 -21.41 -2.14 -0.73
N THR A 132 -20.47 -1.73 -1.58
CA THR A 132 -20.21 -2.37 -2.87
C THR A 132 -19.71 -3.80 -2.69
N ILE A 133 -18.76 -4.02 -1.79
CA ILE A 133 -18.21 -5.35 -1.51
C ILE A 133 -19.28 -6.28 -0.94
N ALA A 134 -20.14 -5.76 -0.06
CA ALA A 134 -21.24 -6.56 0.51
C ALA A 134 -22.17 -7.07 -0.61
N GLU A 135 -22.49 -6.23 -1.58
CA GLU A 135 -23.30 -6.66 -2.74
C GLU A 135 -22.60 -7.74 -3.56
N ILE A 136 -21.32 -7.59 -3.81
CA ILE A 136 -20.54 -8.57 -4.59
C ILE A 136 -20.51 -9.92 -3.87
N LEU A 137 -20.26 -9.93 -2.57
CA LEU A 137 -20.24 -11.16 -1.78
C LEU A 137 -21.60 -11.82 -1.74
N GLU A 138 -22.68 -11.04 -1.63
CA GLU A 138 -24.03 -11.58 -1.65
C GLU A 138 -24.34 -12.23 -3.00
N GLN A 139 -24.02 -11.58 -4.10
CA GLN A 139 -24.21 -12.14 -5.44
C GLN A 139 -23.40 -13.42 -5.62
N TYR A 140 -22.18 -13.46 -5.12
CA TYR A 140 -21.33 -14.65 -5.18
C TYR A 140 -21.98 -15.83 -4.44
N ARG A 141 -22.53 -15.59 -3.24
CA ARG A 141 -23.21 -16.61 -2.45
C ARG A 141 -24.47 -17.14 -3.14
N ASN A 142 -25.14 -16.26 -3.91
CA ASN A 142 -26.36 -16.63 -4.63
C ASN A 142 -26.07 -17.30 -5.97
N GLY A 143 -24.81 -17.61 -6.26
CA GLY A 143 -24.41 -18.34 -7.46
C GLY A 143 -24.33 -17.51 -8.73
N LEU A 144 -24.10 -16.21 -8.59
CA LEU A 144 -23.98 -15.30 -9.74
C LEU A 144 -22.54 -15.12 -10.20
#